data_29c15c8c0c47c56d49abf7840f4bd054
#
_entry.id   29c15c8c0c47c56d49abf7840f4bd054
#
_cell.length_a   1.000
_cell.length_b   1.000
_cell.length_c   1.000
_cell.angle_alpha   90.00
_cell.angle_beta   90.00
_cell.angle_gamma   90.00
#
_symmetry.space_group_name_H-M   'P 1'
#
loop_
_entity.id
_entity.type
_entity.pdbx_description
1 polymer ?
#
loop_
_entity_poly.entity_id
_entity_poly.type
_entity_poly.pdbx_seq_one_letter_code
_entity_poly.pdbx_strand_id
1 'polypeptide(L)'
;NGAEGVGLFRTEMLYMDRDSAPDEQEQFEAYQQVLLAAGDKPIIFRTMDIGGDKSIPYLNIPQEENPFLGYRAVRIYPEFAGLFRTQLRAILRAASFGNAQLMIPMVHSLDQILWVKGEIQKAIVELKRDGLRHAETITLGIMVEVPSVCYIIDHFCDEVDFFSIGSNDMTQYLYAVDRNNPRVSPLYNPITPSFLRMLQQIVTTAHQRGKWVGICGELGGESRYLPLLLGLGLDELSMSSPRIPAVKSQLRQLDSEACRELARQACECRSAQEIEALLTAFTPEEDVRPLLALENIFVDQDFSNKEQAIQFLCGNLGVNGRTEHPFELEEDV
;
A
#
# COMPACT_ATOMS: atom_id res chain seq x y z
N ASN A 1 -1.92 -14.12 8.21
CA ASN A 1 -1.74 -12.82 8.89
C ASN A 1 -3.04 -12.02 9.04
N GLY A 2 -4.21 -12.52 8.59
CA GLY A 2 -5.50 -11.84 8.71
C GLY A 2 -5.68 -10.64 7.76
N ALA A 3 -4.94 -10.57 6.66
CA ALA A 3 -5.15 -9.57 5.60
C ALA A 3 -6.54 -9.71 4.97
N GLU A 4 -7.15 -8.59 4.63
CA GLU A 4 -8.47 -8.55 3.96
C GLU A 4 -8.36 -8.41 2.45
N GLY A 5 -7.14 -8.26 1.93
CA GLY A 5 -6.79 -8.16 0.53
C GLY A 5 -5.33 -7.81 0.33
N VAL A 6 -4.99 -7.42 -0.90
CA VAL A 6 -3.68 -6.85 -1.26
C VAL A 6 -3.92 -5.47 -1.86
N GLY A 7 -3.63 -4.43 -1.10
CA GLY A 7 -3.83 -3.05 -1.54
C GLY A 7 -2.79 -2.56 -2.55
N LEU A 8 -1.65 -3.26 -2.66
CA LEU A 8 -0.63 -2.96 -3.66
C LEU A 8 0.11 -4.23 -4.08
N PHE A 9 -0.25 -4.78 -5.22
CA PHE A 9 0.55 -5.79 -5.91
C PHE A 9 1.45 -5.09 -6.94
N ARG A 10 2.75 -5.08 -6.67
CA ARG A 10 3.76 -4.47 -7.55
C ARG A 10 4.10 -5.45 -8.67
N THR A 11 3.78 -5.07 -9.91
CA THR A 11 3.98 -5.94 -11.08
C THR A 11 5.37 -5.82 -11.70
N GLU A 12 6.15 -4.81 -11.35
CA GLU A 12 7.47 -4.57 -11.92
C GLU A 12 8.45 -5.71 -11.69
N MET A 13 8.27 -6.52 -10.64
CA MET A 13 9.10 -7.71 -10.40
C MET A 13 9.07 -8.72 -11.56
N LEU A 14 7.99 -8.74 -12.34
CA LEU A 14 7.90 -9.60 -13.51
C LEU A 14 8.74 -9.11 -14.70
N TYR A 15 9.17 -7.84 -14.67
CA TYR A 15 9.90 -7.17 -15.75
C TYR A 15 11.39 -7.03 -15.46
N MET A 16 11.79 -7.15 -14.17
CA MET A 16 13.18 -6.96 -13.75
C MET A 16 13.99 -8.25 -13.88
N ASP A 17 15.33 -8.11 -13.91
CA ASP A 17 16.30 -9.21 -13.90
C ASP A 17 16.12 -10.24 -15.02
N ARG A 18 15.78 -9.74 -16.22
CA ARG A 18 15.56 -10.57 -17.41
C ARG A 18 15.94 -9.85 -18.71
N ASP A 19 16.13 -10.63 -19.79
CA ASP A 19 16.58 -10.12 -21.08
C ASP A 19 15.46 -9.66 -22.01
N SER A 20 14.20 -9.99 -21.69
CA SER A 20 13.02 -9.64 -22.48
C SER A 20 11.79 -9.46 -21.58
N ALA A 21 10.82 -8.68 -22.06
CA ALA A 21 9.56 -8.49 -21.35
C ALA A 21 8.82 -9.83 -21.18
N PRO A 22 8.10 -10.03 -20.05
CA PRO A 22 7.24 -11.19 -19.86
C PRO A 22 6.12 -11.18 -20.92
N ASP A 23 5.81 -12.34 -21.47
CA ASP A 23 4.70 -12.47 -22.40
C ASP A 23 3.34 -12.45 -21.67
N GLU A 24 2.24 -12.45 -22.44
CA GLU A 24 0.88 -12.41 -21.88
C GLU A 24 0.58 -13.66 -21.04
N GLN A 25 1.04 -14.83 -21.46
CA GLN A 25 0.73 -16.08 -20.77
C GLN A 25 1.46 -16.17 -19.43
N GLU A 26 2.73 -15.80 -19.40
CA GLU A 26 3.54 -15.76 -18.18
C GLU A 26 2.95 -14.79 -17.14
N GLN A 27 2.56 -13.59 -17.57
CA GLN A 27 1.92 -12.63 -16.70
C GLN A 27 0.55 -13.11 -16.19
N PHE A 28 -0.26 -13.67 -17.09
CA PHE A 28 -1.56 -14.23 -16.75
C PHE A 28 -1.46 -15.31 -15.67
N GLU A 29 -0.54 -16.24 -15.81
CA GLU A 29 -0.33 -17.33 -14.84
C GLU A 29 0.08 -16.78 -13.46
N ALA A 30 0.97 -15.79 -13.43
CA ALA A 30 1.39 -15.15 -12.19
C ALA A 30 0.21 -14.43 -11.49
N TYR A 31 -0.57 -13.66 -12.22
CA TYR A 31 -1.71 -12.94 -11.65
C TYR A 31 -2.85 -13.90 -11.23
N GLN A 32 -3.11 -14.93 -12.02
CA GLN A 32 -4.09 -15.96 -11.70
C GLN A 32 -3.76 -16.68 -10.39
N GLN A 33 -2.50 -17.09 -10.20
CA GLN A 33 -2.06 -17.74 -8.96
C GLN A 33 -2.36 -16.88 -7.72
N VAL A 34 -2.08 -15.59 -7.80
CA VAL A 34 -2.33 -14.66 -6.70
C VAL A 34 -3.83 -14.54 -6.41
N LEU A 35 -4.65 -14.41 -7.44
CA LEU A 35 -6.11 -14.31 -7.29
C LEU A 35 -6.71 -15.60 -6.71
N LEU A 36 -6.28 -16.77 -7.19
CA LEU A 36 -6.74 -18.04 -6.65
C LEU A 36 -6.34 -18.24 -5.18
N ALA A 37 -5.13 -17.80 -4.80
CA ALA A 37 -4.69 -17.85 -3.41
C ALA A 37 -5.44 -16.86 -2.50
N ALA A 38 -5.90 -15.73 -3.05
CA ALA A 38 -6.66 -14.73 -2.31
C ALA A 38 -8.14 -15.09 -2.12
N GLY A 39 -8.69 -15.98 -2.96
CA GLY A 39 -10.11 -16.30 -2.98
C GLY A 39 -10.97 -15.08 -3.36
N ASP A 40 -11.93 -14.72 -2.54
CA ASP A 40 -12.83 -13.58 -2.78
C ASP A 40 -12.23 -12.22 -2.39
N LYS A 41 -11.04 -12.21 -1.79
CA LYS A 41 -10.40 -10.97 -1.33
C LYS A 41 -9.88 -10.14 -2.50
N PRO A 42 -9.97 -8.80 -2.43
CA PRO A 42 -9.52 -7.93 -3.49
C PRO A 42 -7.98 -7.93 -3.62
N ILE A 43 -7.52 -7.93 -4.86
CA ILE A 43 -6.11 -7.74 -5.21
C ILE A 43 -6.00 -6.55 -6.15
N ILE A 44 -5.31 -5.50 -5.71
CA ILE A 44 -5.05 -4.31 -6.52
C ILE A 44 -3.73 -4.48 -7.26
N PHE A 45 -3.81 -4.73 -8.56
CA PHE A 45 -2.65 -4.79 -9.44
C PHE A 45 -2.25 -3.39 -9.88
N ARG A 46 -1.08 -2.94 -9.43
CA ARG A 46 -0.50 -1.71 -9.97
C ARG A 46 0.14 -2.03 -11.33
N THR A 47 -0.25 -1.33 -12.38
CA THR A 47 0.42 -1.47 -13.67
C THR A 47 1.91 -1.12 -13.57
N MET A 48 2.70 -1.61 -14.49
CA MET A 48 4.16 -1.54 -14.43
C MET A 48 4.66 -0.11 -14.17
N ASP A 49 5.37 0.05 -13.06
CA ASP A 49 6.06 1.30 -12.70
C ASP A 49 7.55 1.13 -12.97
N ILE A 50 7.90 1.09 -14.25
CA ILE A 50 9.25 0.92 -14.79
C ILE A 50 9.72 2.21 -15.46
N GLY A 51 11.04 2.34 -15.68
CA GLY A 51 11.68 3.58 -16.07
C GLY A 51 12.14 4.39 -14.86
N GLY A 52 12.65 5.58 -15.08
CA GLY A 52 13.21 6.40 -14.03
C GLY A 52 14.40 5.72 -13.33
N ASP A 53 14.27 5.46 -12.03
CA ASP A 53 15.27 4.77 -11.21
C ASP A 53 15.32 3.26 -11.41
N LYS A 54 14.28 2.67 -12.03
CA LYS A 54 14.18 1.23 -12.33
C LYS A 54 14.56 0.96 -13.77
N SER A 55 15.85 0.77 -14.02
CA SER A 55 16.36 0.47 -15.35
C SER A 55 15.91 -0.91 -15.82
N ILE A 56 15.35 -0.95 -17.04
CA ILE A 56 14.96 -2.18 -17.75
C ILE A 56 15.80 -2.22 -19.04
N PRO A 57 16.89 -3.00 -19.09
CA PRO A 57 17.87 -2.94 -20.18
C PRO A 57 17.27 -3.14 -21.58
N TYR A 58 16.31 -4.07 -21.71
CA TYR A 58 15.70 -4.39 -23.02
C TYR A 58 14.72 -3.32 -23.55
N LEU A 59 14.35 -2.31 -22.74
CA LEU A 59 13.53 -1.18 -23.20
C LEU A 59 14.34 -0.02 -23.75
N ASN A 60 15.67 -0.05 -23.56
CA ASN A 60 16.58 1.01 -24.01
C ASN A 60 16.17 2.43 -23.61
N ILE A 61 15.58 2.57 -22.42
CA ILE A 61 15.23 3.89 -21.87
C ILE A 61 16.54 4.58 -21.47
N PRO A 62 16.82 5.78 -21.96
CA PRO A 62 18.04 6.51 -21.63
C PRO A 62 18.13 6.80 -20.13
N GLN A 63 19.36 6.85 -19.62
CA GLN A 63 19.57 7.31 -18.25
C GLN A 63 19.25 8.80 -18.14
N GLU A 64 18.53 9.18 -17.10
CA GLU A 64 18.05 10.54 -16.84
C GLU A 64 18.80 11.17 -15.66
N GLU A 65 18.96 12.50 -15.67
CA GLU A 65 19.56 13.24 -14.54
C GLU A 65 18.64 13.25 -13.30
N ASN A 66 17.33 13.25 -13.52
CA ASN A 66 16.32 13.27 -12.46
C ASN A 66 15.32 12.11 -12.63
N PRO A 67 15.72 10.86 -12.37
CA PRO A 67 14.94 9.69 -12.70
C PRO A 67 13.52 9.67 -12.07
N PHE A 68 13.37 10.16 -10.84
CA PHE A 68 12.07 10.24 -10.17
C PHE A 68 11.10 11.22 -10.81
N LEU A 69 11.60 12.27 -11.48
CA LEU A 69 10.81 13.26 -12.21
C LEU A 69 10.66 12.91 -13.70
N GLY A 70 11.27 11.82 -14.13
CA GLY A 70 11.51 11.51 -15.52
C GLY A 70 10.46 10.60 -16.17
N TYR A 71 10.93 9.82 -17.11
CA TYR A 71 10.18 8.97 -18.03
C TYR A 71 9.93 7.61 -17.39
N ARG A 72 8.81 7.48 -16.66
CA ARG A 72 8.42 6.27 -15.92
C ARG A 72 6.91 6.06 -15.87
N ALA A 73 6.52 4.84 -15.58
CA ALA A 73 5.12 4.44 -15.31
C ALA A 73 4.17 4.87 -16.43
N VAL A 74 3.02 5.49 -16.12
CA VAL A 74 2.02 5.89 -17.11
C VAL A 74 2.59 6.81 -18.20
N ARG A 75 3.69 7.50 -17.94
CA ARG A 75 4.32 8.40 -18.92
C ARG A 75 4.94 7.66 -20.10
N ILE A 76 5.39 6.42 -19.89
CA ILE A 76 6.00 5.61 -20.95
C ILE A 76 4.98 4.80 -21.75
N TYR A 77 3.77 4.60 -21.25
CA TYR A 77 2.81 3.66 -21.85
C TYR A 77 2.45 3.98 -23.30
N PRO A 78 2.28 5.24 -23.73
CA PRO A 78 1.97 5.53 -25.13
C PRO A 78 3.05 5.06 -26.11
N GLU A 79 4.33 5.19 -25.74
CA GLU A 79 5.44 4.72 -26.57
C GLU A 79 5.55 3.18 -26.54
N PHE A 80 5.27 2.57 -25.40
CA PHE A 80 5.29 1.12 -25.20
C PHE A 80 3.87 0.53 -25.15
N ALA A 81 2.95 1.05 -25.96
CA ALA A 81 1.54 0.66 -25.92
C ALA A 81 1.30 -0.83 -26.12
N GLY A 82 2.13 -1.51 -26.91
CA GLY A 82 2.09 -2.97 -27.07
C GLY A 82 2.40 -3.71 -25.78
N LEU A 83 3.44 -3.30 -25.06
CA LEU A 83 3.83 -3.85 -23.77
C LEU A 83 2.75 -3.64 -22.72
N PHE A 84 2.24 -2.42 -22.63
CA PHE A 84 1.15 -2.08 -21.71
C PHE A 84 -0.12 -2.89 -21.99
N ARG A 85 -0.49 -3.05 -23.27
CA ARG A 85 -1.64 -3.85 -23.66
C ARG A 85 -1.47 -5.32 -23.34
N THR A 86 -0.28 -5.88 -23.50
CA THR A 86 0.05 -7.25 -23.07
C THR A 86 -0.24 -7.42 -21.57
N GLN A 87 0.19 -6.48 -20.73
CA GLN A 87 -0.13 -6.49 -19.30
C GLN A 87 -1.63 -6.39 -19.03
N LEU A 88 -2.33 -5.46 -19.68
CA LEU A 88 -3.79 -5.31 -19.52
C LEU A 88 -4.53 -6.58 -19.90
N ARG A 89 -4.17 -7.22 -21.02
CA ARG A 89 -4.77 -8.48 -21.44
C ARG A 89 -4.55 -9.58 -20.40
N ALA A 90 -3.34 -9.72 -19.88
CA ALA A 90 -3.02 -10.69 -18.84
C ALA A 90 -3.84 -10.46 -17.55
N ILE A 91 -3.95 -9.21 -17.07
CA ILE A 91 -4.73 -8.87 -15.89
C ILE A 91 -6.23 -9.13 -16.13
N LEU A 92 -6.78 -8.72 -17.28
CA LEU A 92 -8.19 -8.95 -17.62
C LEU A 92 -8.54 -10.44 -17.74
N ARG A 93 -7.64 -11.27 -18.27
CA ARG A 93 -7.79 -12.74 -18.25
C ARG A 93 -7.81 -13.28 -16.83
N ALA A 94 -6.85 -12.86 -16.01
CA ALA A 94 -6.74 -13.29 -14.62
C ALA A 94 -7.94 -12.81 -13.78
N ALA A 95 -8.49 -11.65 -14.03
CA ALA A 95 -9.66 -11.08 -13.34
C ALA A 95 -10.91 -11.97 -13.44
N SER A 96 -10.99 -12.88 -14.40
CA SER A 96 -12.08 -13.86 -14.47
C SER A 96 -11.97 -15.00 -13.43
N PHE A 97 -10.94 -15.00 -12.59
CA PHE A 97 -10.67 -16.02 -11.56
C PHE A 97 -10.71 -15.49 -10.13
N GLY A 98 -10.94 -14.19 -9.93
CA GLY A 98 -11.00 -13.57 -8.60
C GLY A 98 -11.26 -12.07 -8.65
N ASN A 99 -11.22 -11.42 -7.49
CA ASN A 99 -11.50 -9.99 -7.35
C ASN A 99 -10.25 -9.14 -7.69
N ALA A 100 -9.99 -8.97 -8.96
CA ALA A 100 -8.90 -8.13 -9.47
C ALA A 100 -9.34 -6.67 -9.62
N GLN A 101 -8.51 -5.75 -9.16
CA GLN A 101 -8.64 -4.32 -9.37
C GLN A 101 -7.36 -3.78 -10.02
N LEU A 102 -7.48 -2.74 -10.82
CA LEU A 102 -6.37 -2.15 -11.57
C LEU A 102 -6.04 -0.78 -11.01
N MET A 103 -4.77 -0.48 -10.80
CA MET A 103 -4.30 0.80 -10.31
C MET A 103 -3.20 1.37 -11.20
N ILE A 104 -3.35 2.62 -11.63
CA ILE A 104 -2.41 3.30 -12.52
C ILE A 104 -1.48 4.20 -11.69
N PRO A 105 -0.14 4.00 -11.74
CA PRO A 105 0.84 4.82 -11.03
C PRO A 105 1.19 6.10 -11.77
N MET A 106 1.73 7.10 -11.06
CA MET A 106 2.32 8.34 -11.60
C MET A 106 1.37 9.20 -12.43
N VAL A 107 0.07 9.08 -12.20
CA VAL A 107 -0.94 9.89 -12.89
C VAL A 107 -0.83 11.34 -12.45
N HIS A 108 -0.85 12.28 -13.42
CA HIS A 108 -0.83 13.73 -13.16
C HIS A 108 -1.89 14.51 -13.95
N SER A 109 -2.54 13.88 -14.93
CA SER A 109 -3.61 14.50 -15.72
C SER A 109 -4.72 13.51 -16.03
N LEU A 110 -5.93 14.04 -16.25
CA LEU A 110 -7.09 13.23 -16.62
C LEU A 110 -6.92 12.55 -17.98
N ASP A 111 -6.26 13.22 -18.93
CA ASP A 111 -6.02 12.67 -20.27
C ASP A 111 -5.29 11.33 -20.25
N GLN A 112 -4.39 11.13 -19.27
CA GLN A 112 -3.69 9.84 -19.09
C GLN A 112 -4.69 8.73 -18.76
N ILE A 113 -5.68 9.00 -17.90
CA ILE A 113 -6.69 8.01 -17.52
C ILE A 113 -7.68 7.75 -18.66
N LEU A 114 -8.07 8.77 -19.41
CA LEU A 114 -8.91 8.60 -20.59
C LEU A 114 -8.19 7.74 -21.65
N TRP A 115 -6.90 7.96 -21.84
CA TRP A 115 -6.07 7.13 -22.73
C TRP A 115 -6.00 5.68 -22.24
N VAL A 116 -5.74 5.46 -20.94
CA VAL A 116 -5.68 4.12 -20.32
C VAL A 116 -7.03 3.39 -20.50
N LYS A 117 -8.16 4.06 -20.27
CA LYS A 117 -9.49 3.48 -20.48
C LYS A 117 -9.67 3.04 -21.95
N GLY A 118 -9.16 3.83 -22.90
CA GLY A 118 -9.12 3.45 -24.31
C GLY A 118 -8.31 2.17 -24.56
N GLU A 119 -7.15 2.02 -23.91
CA GLU A 119 -6.32 0.82 -24.03
C GLU A 119 -6.98 -0.41 -23.37
N ILE A 120 -7.65 -0.25 -22.22
CA ILE A 120 -8.44 -1.31 -21.59
C ILE A 120 -9.53 -1.82 -22.55
N GLN A 121 -10.27 -0.93 -23.19
CA GLN A 121 -11.31 -1.30 -24.15
C GLN A 121 -10.74 -2.03 -25.36
N LYS A 122 -9.60 -1.60 -25.90
CA LYS A 122 -8.90 -2.30 -26.97
C LYS A 122 -8.49 -3.72 -26.55
N ALA A 123 -7.94 -3.88 -25.34
CA ALA A 123 -7.55 -5.18 -24.79
C ALA A 123 -8.76 -6.12 -24.65
N ILE A 124 -9.91 -5.63 -24.17
CA ILE A 124 -11.17 -6.40 -24.08
C ILE A 124 -11.63 -6.85 -25.48
N VAL A 125 -11.64 -5.95 -26.47
CA VAL A 125 -12.04 -6.27 -27.85
C VAL A 125 -11.13 -7.34 -28.46
N GLU A 126 -9.82 -7.22 -28.25
CA GLU A 126 -8.84 -8.21 -28.72
C GLU A 126 -9.05 -9.57 -28.05
N LEU A 127 -9.21 -9.63 -26.73
CA LEU A 127 -9.45 -10.87 -25.99
C LEU A 127 -10.73 -11.57 -26.43
N LYS A 128 -11.80 -10.78 -26.70
CA LYS A 128 -13.06 -11.29 -27.21
C LYS A 128 -12.92 -11.88 -28.61
N ARG A 129 -12.21 -11.17 -29.50
CA ARG A 129 -11.88 -11.66 -30.84
C ARG A 129 -11.08 -12.97 -30.81
N ASP A 130 -10.12 -13.06 -29.89
CA ASP A 130 -9.22 -14.21 -29.74
C ASP A 130 -9.90 -15.39 -28.99
N GLY A 131 -11.14 -15.23 -28.53
CA GLY A 131 -11.92 -16.26 -27.82
C GLY A 131 -11.35 -16.62 -26.43
N LEU A 132 -10.56 -15.73 -25.83
CA LEU A 132 -9.93 -15.95 -24.53
C LEU A 132 -10.85 -15.52 -23.40
N ARG A 133 -10.94 -16.35 -22.35
CA ARG A 133 -11.71 -16.01 -21.14
C ARG A 133 -11.10 -14.77 -20.48
N HIS A 134 -11.94 -13.78 -20.17
CA HIS A 134 -11.54 -12.52 -19.54
C HIS A 134 -12.71 -11.85 -18.81
N ALA A 135 -12.42 -10.88 -17.97
CA ALA A 135 -13.41 -9.99 -17.38
C ALA A 135 -13.83 -8.92 -18.40
N GLU A 136 -15.11 -8.65 -18.53
CA GLU A 136 -15.63 -7.61 -19.44
C GLU A 136 -15.48 -6.19 -18.87
N THR A 137 -15.28 -6.08 -17.56
CA THR A 137 -15.05 -4.83 -16.82
C THR A 137 -14.01 -5.07 -15.73
N ILE A 138 -13.32 -4.02 -15.32
CA ILE A 138 -12.38 -4.07 -14.20
C ILE A 138 -12.52 -2.78 -13.40
N THR A 139 -12.51 -2.90 -12.06
CA THR A 139 -12.45 -1.76 -11.16
C THR A 139 -11.13 -1.03 -11.38
N LEU A 140 -11.19 0.25 -11.70
CA LEU A 140 -10.04 1.08 -12.05
C LEU A 140 -9.80 2.16 -11.01
N GLY A 141 -8.61 2.21 -10.45
CA GLY A 141 -8.16 3.28 -9.57
C GLY A 141 -6.87 3.92 -10.04
N ILE A 142 -6.49 4.98 -9.36
CA ILE A 142 -5.19 5.64 -9.56
C ILE A 142 -4.40 5.70 -8.26
N MET A 143 -3.08 5.64 -8.40
CA MET A 143 -2.18 6.02 -7.33
C MET A 143 -2.05 7.54 -7.29
N VAL A 144 -2.48 8.14 -6.19
CA VAL A 144 -2.37 9.58 -5.97
C VAL A 144 -1.02 9.85 -5.31
N GLU A 145 -0.06 10.22 -6.14
CA GLU A 145 1.33 10.40 -5.73
C GLU A 145 2.01 11.61 -6.38
N VAL A 146 1.36 12.20 -7.40
CA VAL A 146 1.76 13.47 -8.00
C VAL A 146 0.83 14.56 -7.48
N PRO A 147 1.31 15.61 -6.80
CA PRO A 147 0.47 16.60 -6.12
C PRO A 147 -0.53 17.34 -6.99
N SER A 148 -0.31 17.42 -8.31
CA SER A 148 -1.25 18.06 -9.25
C SER A 148 -2.64 17.43 -9.23
N VAL A 149 -2.74 16.11 -8.99
CA VAL A 149 -4.01 15.38 -8.93
C VAL A 149 -4.90 15.89 -7.79
N CYS A 150 -4.30 16.31 -6.68
CA CYS A 150 -5.06 16.76 -5.51
C CYS A 150 -5.94 17.98 -5.78
N TYR A 151 -5.55 18.82 -6.74
CA TYR A 151 -6.29 20.03 -7.11
C TYR A 151 -7.48 19.78 -8.03
N ILE A 152 -7.54 18.62 -8.66
CA ILE A 152 -8.57 18.23 -9.62
C ILE A 152 -9.12 16.82 -9.33
N ILE A 153 -9.05 16.39 -8.09
CA ILE A 153 -9.46 15.03 -7.65
C ILE A 153 -10.94 14.77 -7.96
N ASP A 154 -11.78 15.79 -7.91
CA ASP A 154 -13.20 15.74 -8.24
C ASP A 154 -13.44 15.31 -9.70
N HIS A 155 -12.61 15.77 -10.64
CA HIS A 155 -12.67 15.35 -12.04
C HIS A 155 -12.31 13.87 -12.21
N PHE A 156 -11.35 13.38 -11.43
CA PHE A 156 -10.98 11.96 -11.45
C PHE A 156 -12.08 11.06 -10.89
N CYS A 157 -12.89 11.55 -9.93
CA CYS A 157 -13.99 10.77 -9.36
C CYS A 157 -15.03 10.30 -10.41
N ASP A 158 -15.17 11.01 -11.53
CA ASP A 158 -16.08 10.62 -12.61
C ASP A 158 -15.48 9.52 -13.51
N GLU A 159 -14.16 9.32 -13.43
CA GLU A 159 -13.42 8.43 -14.34
C GLU A 159 -12.84 7.18 -13.67
N VAL A 160 -12.70 7.19 -12.35
CA VAL A 160 -12.12 6.05 -11.59
C VAL A 160 -13.01 5.63 -10.43
N ASP A 161 -12.78 4.44 -9.92
CA ASP A 161 -13.58 3.84 -8.85
C ASP A 161 -12.97 4.07 -7.46
N PHE A 162 -11.65 4.24 -7.37
CA PHE A 162 -10.95 4.43 -6.11
C PHE A 162 -9.62 5.20 -6.28
N PHE A 163 -9.09 5.61 -5.14
CA PHE A 163 -7.81 6.28 -5.00
C PHE A 163 -6.92 5.54 -4.00
N SER A 164 -5.63 5.42 -4.25
CA SER A 164 -4.64 4.94 -3.30
C SER A 164 -3.50 5.94 -3.19
N ILE A 165 -3.26 6.43 -1.99
CA ILE A 165 -2.20 7.44 -1.75
C ILE A 165 -0.83 6.75 -1.80
N GLY A 166 -0.01 7.08 -2.77
CA GLY A 166 1.40 6.67 -2.83
C GLY A 166 2.25 7.56 -1.93
N SER A 167 2.22 7.31 -0.62
CA SER A 167 2.78 8.22 0.39
C SER A 167 4.26 8.55 0.19
N ASN A 168 5.04 7.61 -0.35
CA ASN A 168 6.48 7.81 -0.55
C ASN A 168 6.77 8.84 -1.65
N ASP A 169 6.22 8.62 -2.85
CA ASP A 169 6.42 9.53 -3.98
C ASP A 169 5.68 10.86 -3.75
N MET A 170 4.48 10.81 -3.16
CA MET A 170 3.75 12.03 -2.79
C MET A 170 4.56 12.94 -1.85
N THR A 171 5.18 12.39 -0.82
CA THR A 171 6.04 13.16 0.10
C THR A 171 7.23 13.75 -0.63
N GLN A 172 7.90 12.95 -1.47
CA GLN A 172 9.05 13.39 -2.26
C GLN A 172 8.69 14.58 -3.16
N TYR A 173 7.58 14.49 -3.89
CA TYR A 173 7.17 15.53 -4.84
C TYR A 173 6.56 16.76 -4.15
N LEU A 174 5.84 16.56 -3.05
CA LEU A 174 5.25 17.68 -2.30
C LEU A 174 6.32 18.60 -1.73
N TYR A 175 7.44 18.02 -1.26
CA TYR A 175 8.52 18.79 -0.65
C TYR A 175 9.70 19.05 -1.61
N ALA A 176 9.65 18.50 -2.82
CA ALA A 176 10.79 18.55 -3.76
C ALA A 176 12.10 18.00 -3.13
N VAL A 177 11.97 16.91 -2.35
CA VAL A 177 13.08 16.27 -1.62
C VAL A 177 13.32 14.88 -2.18
N ASP A 178 14.52 14.65 -2.68
CA ASP A 178 14.96 13.31 -3.08
C ASP A 178 15.27 12.47 -1.83
N ARG A 179 14.42 11.47 -1.56
CA ARG A 179 14.57 10.56 -0.42
C ARG A 179 15.86 9.72 -0.46
N ASN A 180 16.45 9.55 -1.64
CA ASN A 180 17.69 8.80 -1.84
C ASN A 180 18.95 9.66 -1.67
N ASN A 181 18.81 10.99 -1.62
CA ASN A 181 19.93 11.89 -1.40
C ASN A 181 20.15 12.11 0.11
N PRO A 182 21.24 11.58 0.71
CA PRO A 182 21.47 11.62 2.16
C PRO A 182 21.60 13.04 2.73
N ARG A 183 21.85 14.05 1.91
CA ARG A 183 21.95 15.43 2.36
C ARG A 183 20.60 16.10 2.58
N VAL A 184 19.58 15.71 1.83
CA VAL A 184 18.24 16.30 1.90
C VAL A 184 17.20 15.34 2.42
N SER A 185 17.45 14.03 2.45
CA SER A 185 16.52 13.03 3.01
C SER A 185 16.06 13.31 4.46
N PRO A 186 16.84 14.00 5.34
CA PRO A 186 16.32 14.41 6.64
C PRO A 186 15.15 15.41 6.57
N LEU A 187 14.92 16.07 5.42
CA LEU A 187 13.77 16.93 5.18
C LEU A 187 12.53 16.15 4.72
N TYR A 188 12.70 14.87 4.37
CA TYR A 188 11.62 14.00 3.97
C TYR A 188 10.80 13.58 5.21
N ASN A 189 9.64 14.21 5.39
CA ASN A 189 8.74 13.94 6.50
C ASN A 189 7.29 13.94 6.01
N PRO A 190 6.58 12.79 6.01
CA PRO A 190 5.18 12.72 5.61
C PRO A 190 4.22 13.29 6.69
N ILE A 191 4.69 13.49 7.93
CA ILE A 191 3.85 14.00 9.02
C ILE A 191 4.06 15.50 9.21
N THR A 192 3.43 16.24 8.34
CA THR A 192 3.45 17.72 8.36
C THR A 192 2.06 18.26 8.07
N PRO A 193 1.78 19.53 8.46
CA PRO A 193 0.48 20.14 8.22
C PRO A 193 0.07 20.17 6.74
N SER A 194 1.02 20.38 5.83
CA SER A 194 0.75 20.42 4.38
C SER A 194 0.34 19.05 3.83
N PHE A 195 1.02 17.99 4.26
CA PHE A 195 0.68 16.64 3.83
C PHE A 195 -0.68 16.20 4.40
N LEU A 196 -0.94 16.43 5.69
CA LEU A 196 -2.22 16.07 6.32
C LEU A 196 -3.41 16.81 5.71
N ARG A 197 -3.27 18.12 5.43
CA ARG A 197 -4.32 18.91 4.76
C ARG A 197 -4.59 18.40 3.34
N MET A 198 -3.55 18.02 2.63
CA MET A 198 -3.69 17.43 1.30
C MET A 198 -4.42 16.09 1.37
N LEU A 199 -4.06 15.20 2.30
CA LEU A 199 -4.79 13.94 2.52
C LEU A 199 -6.25 14.20 2.86
N GLN A 200 -6.52 15.12 3.79
CA GLN A 200 -7.89 15.49 4.17
C GLN A 200 -8.72 15.97 2.98
N GLN A 201 -8.14 16.81 2.11
CA GLN A 201 -8.80 17.29 0.90
C GLN A 201 -9.14 16.14 -0.05
N ILE A 202 -8.18 15.23 -0.29
CA ILE A 202 -8.37 14.06 -1.17
C ILE A 202 -9.51 13.20 -0.64
N VAL A 203 -9.42 12.77 0.63
CA VAL A 203 -10.40 11.88 1.25
C VAL A 203 -11.79 12.52 1.27
N THR A 204 -11.89 13.78 1.70
CA THR A 204 -13.17 14.49 1.76
C THR A 204 -13.81 14.58 0.37
N THR A 205 -13.06 14.97 -0.65
CA THR A 205 -13.60 15.11 -2.01
C THR A 205 -14.00 13.76 -2.61
N ALA A 206 -13.18 12.74 -2.43
CA ALA A 206 -13.48 11.39 -2.90
C ALA A 206 -14.75 10.83 -2.24
N HIS A 207 -14.88 10.94 -0.91
CA HIS A 207 -16.05 10.47 -0.17
C HIS A 207 -17.34 11.20 -0.56
N GLN A 208 -17.27 12.51 -0.81
CA GLN A 208 -18.43 13.28 -1.33
C GLN A 208 -18.93 12.75 -2.68
N ARG A 209 -18.08 12.09 -3.45
CA ARG A 209 -18.38 11.46 -4.74
C ARG A 209 -18.57 9.95 -4.65
N GLY A 210 -18.63 9.37 -3.42
CA GLY A 210 -18.83 7.95 -3.18
C GLY A 210 -17.64 7.07 -3.58
N LYS A 211 -16.42 7.63 -3.59
CA LYS A 211 -15.19 6.90 -3.89
C LYS A 211 -14.41 6.64 -2.60
N TRP A 212 -13.83 5.45 -2.47
CA TRP A 212 -12.99 5.11 -1.34
C TRP A 212 -11.52 5.49 -1.57
N VAL A 213 -10.79 5.70 -0.48
CA VAL A 213 -9.38 6.13 -0.50
C VAL A 213 -8.55 5.22 0.41
N GLY A 214 -7.59 4.54 -0.20
CA GLY A 214 -6.57 3.81 0.53
C GLY A 214 -5.24 4.58 0.61
N ILE A 215 -4.30 4.03 1.37
CA ILE A 215 -2.92 4.49 1.42
C ILE A 215 -1.97 3.32 1.30
N CYS A 216 -0.93 3.49 0.51
CA CYS A 216 0.17 2.54 0.37
C CYS A 216 1.51 3.25 0.62
N GLY A 217 2.57 2.46 0.66
CA GLY A 217 3.88 2.93 1.08
C GLY A 217 4.11 2.67 2.56
N GLU A 218 5.19 3.24 3.09
CA GLU A 218 5.63 2.95 4.46
C GLU A 218 4.68 3.50 5.52
N LEU A 219 4.09 4.66 5.25
CA LEU A 219 3.20 5.35 6.20
C LEU A 219 1.98 4.50 6.61
N GLY A 220 1.41 3.73 5.67
CA GLY A 220 0.24 2.88 5.93
C GLY A 220 0.47 1.81 7.01
N GLY A 221 1.72 1.41 7.24
CA GLY A 221 2.10 0.40 8.25
C GLY A 221 2.70 0.97 9.54
N GLU A 222 2.78 2.30 9.69
CA GLU A 222 3.36 2.92 10.88
C GLU A 222 2.32 3.09 12.00
N SER A 223 2.37 2.21 12.98
CA SER A 223 1.44 2.16 14.11
C SER A 223 1.25 3.50 14.81
N ARG A 224 2.31 4.29 14.95
CA ARG A 224 2.28 5.61 15.60
C ARG A 224 1.30 6.58 14.93
N TYR A 225 1.17 6.51 13.60
CA TYR A 225 0.33 7.44 12.83
C TYR A 225 -1.06 6.90 12.53
N LEU A 226 -1.33 5.66 12.96
CA LEU A 226 -2.62 5.01 12.74
C LEU A 226 -3.83 5.84 13.21
N PRO A 227 -3.80 6.51 14.40
CA PRO A 227 -4.90 7.37 14.81
C PRO A 227 -5.17 8.53 13.85
N LEU A 228 -4.13 9.14 13.27
CA LEU A 228 -4.28 10.19 12.26
C LEU A 228 -4.87 9.66 10.96
N LEU A 229 -4.37 8.52 10.47
CA LEU A 229 -4.85 7.90 9.22
C LEU A 229 -6.32 7.49 9.33
N LEU A 230 -6.70 6.91 10.48
CA LEU A 230 -8.10 6.59 10.78
C LEU A 230 -8.96 7.87 10.89
N GLY A 231 -8.47 8.87 11.60
CA GLY A 231 -9.18 10.14 11.79
C GLY A 231 -9.36 10.96 10.52
N LEU A 232 -8.43 10.85 9.57
CA LEU A 232 -8.55 11.42 8.23
C LEU A 232 -9.59 10.70 7.35
N GLY A 233 -10.01 9.49 7.76
CA GLY A 233 -11.07 8.73 7.07
C GLY A 233 -10.54 7.83 5.95
N LEU A 234 -9.30 7.36 6.01
CA LEU A 234 -8.79 6.39 5.05
C LEU A 234 -9.54 5.05 5.20
N ASP A 235 -9.96 4.48 4.07
CA ASP A 235 -10.77 3.27 4.01
C ASP A 235 -9.90 2.01 3.98
N GLU A 236 -8.66 2.12 3.48
CA GLU A 236 -7.73 0.99 3.32
C GLU A 236 -6.30 1.40 3.70
N LEU A 237 -5.61 0.51 4.42
CA LEU A 237 -4.21 0.65 4.79
C LEU A 237 -3.42 -0.52 4.20
N SER A 238 -2.58 -0.25 3.22
CA SER A 238 -1.70 -1.24 2.62
C SER A 238 -0.33 -1.20 3.30
N MET A 239 0.15 -2.37 3.72
CA MET A 239 1.41 -2.52 4.45
C MET A 239 2.05 -3.87 4.20
N SER A 240 3.29 -4.04 4.64
CA SER A 240 3.94 -5.34 4.66
C SER A 240 3.22 -6.31 5.60
N SER A 241 3.08 -7.58 5.18
CA SER A 241 2.28 -8.59 5.89
C SER A 241 2.64 -8.80 7.37
N PRO A 242 3.90 -8.70 7.82
CA PRO A 242 4.24 -8.83 9.25
C PRO A 242 3.66 -7.72 10.14
N ARG A 243 3.33 -6.54 9.59
CA ARG A 243 2.76 -5.42 10.36
C ARG A 243 1.24 -5.56 10.60
N ILE A 244 0.54 -6.35 9.80
CA ILE A 244 -0.92 -6.45 9.81
C ILE A 244 -1.49 -6.84 11.18
N PRO A 245 -0.98 -7.87 11.89
CA PRO A 245 -1.54 -8.25 13.19
C PRO A 245 -1.47 -7.13 14.23
N ALA A 246 -0.33 -6.45 14.32
CA ALA A 246 -0.12 -5.34 15.27
C ALA A 246 -1.05 -4.16 14.97
N VAL A 247 -1.11 -3.74 13.71
CA VAL A 247 -2.01 -2.64 13.26
C VAL A 247 -3.47 -3.00 13.50
N LYS A 248 -3.91 -4.22 13.20
CA LYS A 248 -5.30 -4.66 13.47
C LYS A 248 -5.61 -4.71 14.97
N SER A 249 -4.66 -5.10 15.81
CA SER A 249 -4.82 -5.07 17.26
C SER A 249 -5.03 -3.65 17.76
N GLN A 250 -4.19 -2.71 17.30
CA GLN A 250 -4.27 -1.31 17.69
C GLN A 250 -5.57 -0.65 17.18
N LEU A 251 -5.97 -0.89 15.92
CA LEU A 251 -7.22 -0.36 15.35
C LEU A 251 -8.45 -0.68 16.20
N ARG A 252 -8.50 -1.87 16.79
CA ARG A 252 -9.63 -2.29 17.63
C ARG A 252 -9.71 -1.54 18.96
N GLN A 253 -8.65 -0.88 19.38
CA GLN A 253 -8.56 -0.13 20.62
C GLN A 253 -8.78 1.37 20.41
N LEU A 254 -8.78 1.84 19.16
CA LEU A 254 -8.96 3.24 18.83
C LEU A 254 -10.45 3.63 18.81
N ASP A 255 -10.75 4.77 19.41
CA ASP A 255 -12.03 5.44 19.25
C ASP A 255 -12.02 6.33 17.99
N SER A 256 -12.95 6.10 17.08
CA SER A 256 -12.99 6.78 15.79
C SER A 256 -13.32 8.26 15.89
N GLU A 257 -14.11 8.70 16.90
CA GLU A 257 -14.42 10.12 17.12
C GLU A 257 -13.20 10.85 17.67
N ALA A 258 -12.50 10.24 18.64
CA ALA A 258 -11.27 10.80 19.17
C ALA A 258 -10.20 10.91 18.07
N CYS A 259 -10.10 9.93 17.18
CA CYS A 259 -9.19 9.98 16.04
C CYS A 259 -9.56 11.10 15.04
N ARG A 260 -10.86 11.32 14.76
CA ARG A 260 -11.31 12.43 13.90
C ARG A 260 -10.95 13.79 14.49
N GLU A 261 -11.15 13.95 15.79
CA GLU A 261 -10.78 15.22 16.47
C GLU A 261 -9.27 15.43 16.46
N LEU A 262 -8.47 14.37 16.69
CA LEU A 262 -7.01 14.42 16.57
C LEU A 262 -6.58 14.86 15.15
N ALA A 263 -7.14 14.24 14.12
CA ALA A 263 -6.81 14.57 12.73
C ALA A 263 -7.19 16.01 12.37
N ARG A 264 -8.36 16.49 12.86
CA ARG A 264 -8.78 17.87 12.69
C ARG A 264 -7.77 18.84 13.33
N GLN A 265 -7.36 18.61 14.57
CA GLN A 265 -6.37 19.43 15.27
C GLN A 265 -5.01 19.38 14.57
N ALA A 266 -4.56 18.19 14.13
CA ALA A 266 -3.30 18.02 13.43
C ALA A 266 -3.25 18.81 12.12
N CYS A 267 -4.36 18.91 11.39
CA CYS A 267 -4.47 19.75 10.19
C CYS A 267 -4.38 21.26 10.47
N GLU A 268 -4.67 21.69 11.70
CA GLU A 268 -4.58 23.10 12.14
C GLU A 268 -3.19 23.47 12.68
N CYS A 269 -2.35 22.48 12.99
CA CYS A 269 -0.99 22.70 13.45
C CYS A 269 -0.15 23.51 12.45
N ARG A 270 0.87 24.20 12.96
CA ARG A 270 1.79 25.03 12.17
C ARG A 270 3.09 24.32 11.85
N SER A 271 3.41 23.25 12.58
CA SER A 271 4.67 22.51 12.44
C SER A 271 4.47 21.01 12.66
N ALA A 272 5.42 20.22 12.16
CA ALA A 272 5.49 18.80 12.44
C ALA A 272 5.67 18.52 13.95
N GLN A 273 6.39 19.38 14.67
CA GLN A 273 6.61 19.23 16.11
C GLN A 273 5.30 19.36 16.89
N GLU A 274 4.40 20.28 16.52
CA GLU A 274 3.07 20.40 17.13
C GLU A 274 2.23 19.14 16.89
N ILE A 275 2.30 18.53 15.67
CA ILE A 275 1.62 17.28 15.37
C ILE A 275 2.18 16.13 16.21
N GLU A 276 3.50 16.03 16.35
CA GLU A 276 4.14 15.01 17.18
C GLU A 276 3.76 15.16 18.67
N ALA A 277 3.63 16.39 19.16
CA ALA A 277 3.15 16.66 20.52
C ALA A 277 1.69 16.20 20.72
N LEU A 278 0.81 16.47 19.74
CA LEU A 278 -0.57 15.99 19.75
C LEU A 278 -0.65 14.46 19.75
N LEU A 279 0.15 13.82 18.92
CA LEU A 279 0.21 12.34 18.85
C LEU A 279 0.69 11.74 20.18
N THR A 280 1.70 12.33 20.78
CA THR A 280 2.25 11.87 22.07
C THR A 280 1.20 12.03 23.19
N ALA A 281 0.42 13.09 23.17
CA ALA A 281 -0.64 13.32 24.15
C ALA A 281 -1.87 12.42 23.91
N PHE A 282 -2.13 12.04 22.64
CA PHE A 282 -3.25 11.20 22.25
C PHE A 282 -3.02 9.73 22.54
N THR A 283 -1.80 9.26 22.30
CA THR A 283 -1.42 7.88 22.62
C THR A 283 -1.37 7.80 24.13
N PRO A 284 -2.31 7.11 24.81
CA PRO A 284 -2.13 6.83 26.23
C PRO A 284 -0.72 6.28 26.36
N GLU A 285 0.03 6.67 27.40
CA GLU A 285 1.24 5.93 27.75
C GLU A 285 0.86 4.48 27.60
N GLU A 286 1.34 3.82 26.54
CA GLU A 286 1.16 2.39 26.42
C GLU A 286 1.62 1.91 27.77
N ASP A 287 0.71 1.28 28.54
CA ASP A 287 1.11 0.31 29.52
C ASP A 287 1.81 -0.80 28.70
N VAL A 288 2.96 -0.43 28.16
CA VAL A 288 3.94 -1.34 27.61
C VAL A 288 4.43 -2.05 28.84
N ARG A 289 3.57 -2.91 29.37
CA ARG A 289 4.07 -4.07 30.09
C ARG A 289 4.94 -4.71 29.05
N PRO A 290 6.27 -4.64 29.24
CA PRO A 290 7.16 -5.14 28.22
C PRO A 290 6.72 -6.57 27.96
N LEU A 291 6.49 -6.89 26.65
CA LEU A 291 6.18 -8.25 26.21
C LEU A 291 7.18 -9.23 26.80
N LEU A 292 8.35 -8.71 27.17
CA LEU A 292 9.40 -9.32 27.97
C LEU A 292 9.60 -8.47 29.24
N ALA A 293 8.81 -8.73 30.27
CA ALA A 293 9.19 -8.31 31.62
C ALA A 293 10.54 -8.96 31.99
N LEU A 294 11.39 -8.25 32.74
CA LEU A 294 12.73 -8.75 33.13
C LEU A 294 12.66 -10.15 33.77
N GLU A 295 11.58 -10.44 34.50
CA GLU A 295 11.32 -11.75 35.10
C GLU A 295 11.05 -12.85 34.05
N ASN A 296 10.83 -12.54 32.80
CA ASN A 296 10.64 -13.50 31.71
C ASN A 296 11.86 -13.58 30.78
N ILE A 297 12.97 -12.92 31.15
CA ILE A 297 14.23 -13.03 30.44
C ILE A 297 15.08 -14.08 31.17
N PHE A 298 15.19 -15.25 30.56
CA PHE A 298 15.99 -16.36 31.08
C PHE A 298 17.25 -16.44 30.23
N VAL A 299 18.41 -16.23 30.90
CA VAL A 299 19.71 -16.30 30.25
C VAL A 299 20.36 -17.61 30.70
N ASP A 300 21.04 -18.29 29.79
CA ASP A 300 21.81 -19.51 30.04
C ASP A 300 20.98 -20.64 30.67
N GLN A 301 19.77 -20.88 30.19
CA GLN A 301 18.96 -22.02 30.59
C GLN A 301 19.31 -23.22 29.72
N ASP A 302 19.80 -24.29 30.35
CA ASP A 302 20.06 -25.56 29.68
C ASP A 302 18.83 -26.46 29.69
N PHE A 303 18.31 -26.78 28.50
CA PHE A 303 17.23 -27.75 28.32
C PHE A 303 17.74 -28.97 27.56
N SER A 304 17.39 -30.16 28.05
CA SER A 304 17.79 -31.40 27.41
C SER A 304 16.96 -31.76 26.16
N ASN A 305 15.78 -31.16 26.00
CA ASN A 305 14.92 -31.34 24.83
C ASN A 305 13.94 -30.16 24.66
N LYS A 306 13.20 -30.15 23.53
CA LYS A 306 12.22 -29.10 23.19
C LYS A 306 11.06 -29.05 24.19
N GLU A 307 10.57 -30.20 24.63
CA GLU A 307 9.43 -30.31 25.55
C GLU A 307 9.72 -29.62 26.89
N GLN A 308 10.94 -29.79 27.45
CA GLN A 308 11.33 -29.11 28.68
C GLN A 308 11.42 -27.60 28.51
N ALA A 309 11.87 -27.11 27.35
CA ALA A 309 11.89 -25.68 27.05
C ALA A 309 10.48 -25.09 26.98
N ILE A 310 9.57 -25.79 26.32
CA ILE A 310 8.15 -25.39 26.21
C ILE A 310 7.47 -25.35 27.56
N GLN A 311 7.59 -26.43 28.36
CA GLN A 311 6.97 -26.49 29.68
C GLN A 311 7.50 -25.40 30.62
N PHE A 312 8.81 -25.11 30.57
CA PHE A 312 9.40 -24.02 31.34
C PHE A 312 8.81 -22.66 30.96
N LEU A 313 8.69 -22.36 29.66
CA LEU A 313 8.13 -21.11 29.16
C LEU A 313 6.64 -20.98 29.49
N CYS A 314 5.84 -22.02 29.26
CA CYS A 314 4.40 -22.04 29.56
C CYS A 314 4.13 -21.89 31.06
N GLY A 315 4.92 -22.57 31.91
CA GLY A 315 4.84 -22.45 33.38
C GLY A 315 5.09 -21.02 33.86
N ASN A 316 6.08 -20.33 33.27
CA ASN A 316 6.37 -18.94 33.65
C ASN A 316 5.33 -17.95 33.15
N LEU A 317 4.68 -18.20 32.00
CA LEU A 317 3.54 -17.39 31.53
C LEU A 317 2.37 -17.44 32.51
N GLY A 318 2.07 -18.64 33.07
CA GLY A 318 1.02 -18.81 34.09
C GLY A 318 1.36 -18.13 35.42
N VAL A 319 2.60 -18.29 35.92
CA VAL A 319 3.05 -17.65 37.16
C VAL A 319 2.99 -16.12 37.08
N ASN A 320 3.29 -15.56 35.92
CA ASN A 320 3.29 -14.11 35.72
C ASN A 320 1.89 -13.58 35.34
N GLY A 321 0.82 -14.37 35.48
CA GLY A 321 -0.57 -13.96 35.24
C GLY A 321 -0.89 -13.62 33.79
N ARG A 322 -0.12 -14.13 32.84
CA ARG A 322 -0.31 -13.90 31.41
C ARG A 322 -1.29 -14.87 30.76
N THR A 323 -1.52 -15.99 31.39
CA THR A 323 -2.56 -16.96 31.01
C THR A 323 -3.05 -17.71 32.26
N GLU A 324 -4.34 -18.03 32.29
CA GLU A 324 -4.94 -18.90 33.32
C GLU A 324 -4.73 -20.39 32.99
N HIS A 325 -4.40 -20.70 31.72
CA HIS A 325 -4.23 -22.07 31.22
C HIS A 325 -2.87 -22.25 30.50
N PRO A 326 -1.73 -22.15 31.20
CA PRO A 326 -0.40 -22.15 30.58
C PRO A 326 -0.09 -23.47 29.84
N PHE A 327 -0.68 -24.59 30.25
CA PHE A 327 -0.42 -25.90 29.66
C PHE A 327 -1.24 -26.18 28.40
N GLU A 328 -2.28 -25.41 28.10
CA GLU A 328 -3.04 -25.53 26.85
C GLU A 328 -2.25 -24.94 25.65
N LEU A 329 -1.20 -24.16 25.92
CA LEU A 329 -0.32 -23.62 24.90
C LEU A 329 0.70 -24.63 24.34
N GLU A 330 0.84 -25.80 24.98
CA GLU A 330 1.79 -26.85 24.55
C GLU A 330 1.39 -27.50 23.21
N GLU A 331 0.10 -27.47 22.86
CA GLU A 331 -0.42 -28.06 21.62
C GLU A 331 -0.24 -27.13 20.40
N ASP A 332 -0.01 -25.83 20.59
CA ASP A 332 0.01 -24.81 19.53
C ASP A 332 1.43 -24.30 19.18
N VAL A 333 2.50 -24.86 19.78
CA VAL A 333 3.91 -24.42 19.57
C VAL A 333 4.70 -25.49 18.77
#